data_7458b2d490f05be505256b72dc855ecb
#
_entry.id   7458b2d490f05be505256b72dc855ecb
#
_cell.length_a   1.000
_cell.length_b   1.000
_cell.length_c   1.000
_cell.angle_alpha   90.00
_cell.angle_beta   90.00
_cell.angle_gamma   90.00
#
_symmetry.space_group_name_H-M   'P 1'
#
loop_
_entity.id
_entity.type
_entity.pdbx_description
1 polymer ?
#
loop_
_entity_poly.entity_id
_entity_poly.type
_entity_poly.pdbx_seq_one_letter_code
_entity_poly.pdbx_strand_id
1 'polypeptide(L)'
;MTNRRFSLDEILEAHIQTLALTLRPSTLERYRSVVRRFLVYLHRDYPQVHRLAQLRRDPHILGWFRYLCEKQPPIRNGSRISSLLCLRRLLNDLVANGHVLQPDLIRREDFPPEDRYLPRALSQQEDSSLQQELRRIDTLEANAILLIRAIGMRIGECVDLPLNCLREIVKDQWAVHIPIGKMHSERLVPADS
;
A
#
# COMPACT_ATOMS: atom_id res chain seq x y z
N MET A 1 -19.32 35.69 13.92
CA MET A 1 -18.32 34.63 13.59
C MET A 1 -18.95 33.72 12.54
N THR A 2 -18.51 33.86 11.31
CA THR A 2 -19.02 33.05 10.18
C THR A 2 -18.54 31.61 10.37
N ASN A 3 -19.47 30.72 10.68
CA ASN A 3 -19.18 29.28 10.86
C ASN A 3 -18.79 28.70 9.49
N ARG A 4 -17.50 28.73 9.16
CA ARG A 4 -16.95 28.23 7.91
C ARG A 4 -17.18 26.72 7.87
N ARG A 5 -18.23 26.28 7.20
CA ARG A 5 -18.53 24.87 7.01
C ARG A 5 -17.58 24.32 5.96
N PHE A 6 -16.59 23.55 6.41
CA PHE A 6 -15.65 22.86 5.52
C PHE A 6 -16.38 21.93 4.54
N SER A 7 -15.90 21.88 3.31
CA SER A 7 -16.36 20.93 2.31
C SER A 7 -15.92 19.51 2.63
N LEU A 8 -16.53 18.52 1.98
CA LEU A 8 -16.12 17.12 2.08
C LEU A 8 -14.63 16.94 1.74
N ASP A 9 -14.19 17.58 0.66
CA ASP A 9 -12.81 17.51 0.16
C ASP A 9 -11.82 18.10 1.19
N GLU A 10 -12.12 19.27 1.72
CA GLU A 10 -11.28 19.94 2.74
C GLU A 10 -11.14 19.09 4.00
N ILE A 11 -12.22 18.44 4.45
CA ILE A 11 -12.20 17.59 5.64
C ILE A 11 -11.36 16.34 5.40
N LEU A 12 -11.56 15.67 4.26
CA LEU A 12 -10.80 14.48 3.91
C LEU A 12 -9.30 14.77 3.74
N GLU A 13 -8.95 15.87 3.08
CA GLU A 13 -7.56 16.28 2.90
C GLU A 13 -6.92 16.67 4.24
N ALA A 14 -7.59 17.46 5.08
CA ALA A 14 -7.10 17.83 6.40
C ALA A 14 -6.84 16.59 7.27
N HIS A 15 -7.73 15.58 7.21
CA HIS A 15 -7.55 14.34 7.95
C HIS A 15 -6.34 13.53 7.42
N ILE A 16 -6.13 13.49 6.09
CA ILE A 16 -4.93 12.87 5.50
C ILE A 16 -3.66 13.56 5.98
N GLN A 17 -3.65 14.88 6.09
CA GLN A 17 -2.51 15.63 6.64
C GLN A 17 -2.24 15.27 8.11
N THR A 18 -3.27 15.06 8.91
CA THR A 18 -3.12 14.56 10.28
C THR A 18 -2.51 13.15 10.31
N LEU A 19 -2.97 12.26 9.44
CA LEU A 19 -2.41 10.91 9.31
C LEU A 19 -0.94 10.89 8.87
N ALA A 20 -0.47 11.94 8.19
CA ALA A 20 0.93 12.07 7.78
C ALA A 20 1.90 12.16 8.96
N LEU A 21 1.43 12.54 10.15
CA LEU A 21 2.23 12.60 11.37
C LEU A 21 2.60 11.22 11.92
N THR A 22 1.83 10.18 11.56
CA THR A 22 1.97 8.84 12.16
C THR A 22 2.16 7.73 11.14
N LEU A 23 1.69 7.92 9.91
CA LEU A 23 1.76 6.91 8.87
C LEU A 23 3.03 7.04 8.02
N ARG A 24 3.53 5.91 7.55
CA ARG A 24 4.61 5.88 6.56
C ARG A 24 4.18 6.52 5.23
N PRO A 25 5.13 7.14 4.49
CA PRO A 25 4.83 7.79 3.20
C PRO A 25 4.07 6.89 2.22
N SER A 26 4.47 5.62 2.08
CA SER A 26 3.80 4.66 1.18
C SER A 26 2.37 4.32 1.60
N THR A 27 2.09 4.29 2.90
CA THR A 27 0.74 4.10 3.44
C THR A 27 -0.11 5.34 3.19
N LEU A 28 0.46 6.52 3.46
CA LEU A 28 -0.21 7.79 3.23
C LEU A 28 -0.58 7.98 1.75
N GLU A 29 0.32 7.64 0.83
CA GLU A 29 0.05 7.71 -0.61
C GLU A 29 -1.10 6.80 -1.04
N ARG A 30 -1.24 5.63 -0.41
CA ARG A 30 -2.40 4.76 -0.60
C ARG A 30 -3.70 5.47 -0.18
N TYR A 31 -3.73 6.11 0.99
CA TYR A 31 -4.90 6.87 1.45
C TYR A 31 -5.25 8.00 0.48
N ARG A 32 -4.26 8.79 0.06
CA ARG A 32 -4.44 9.86 -0.94
C ARG A 32 -5.03 9.32 -2.25
N SER A 33 -4.49 8.22 -2.75
CA SER A 33 -4.98 7.59 -3.99
C SER A 33 -6.43 7.10 -3.86
N VAL A 34 -6.79 6.52 -2.72
CA VAL A 34 -8.17 6.05 -2.47
C VAL A 34 -9.13 7.23 -2.37
N VAL A 35 -8.79 8.25 -1.58
CA VAL A 35 -9.61 9.45 -1.41
C VAL A 35 -9.80 10.18 -2.75
N ARG A 36 -8.73 10.40 -3.50
CA ARG A 36 -8.80 11.02 -4.83
C ARG A 36 -9.77 10.27 -5.76
N ARG A 37 -9.68 8.95 -5.83
CA ARG A 37 -10.58 8.14 -6.66
C ARG A 37 -12.03 8.20 -6.19
N PHE A 38 -12.26 8.23 -4.89
CA PHE A 38 -13.59 8.36 -4.31
C PHE A 38 -14.20 9.74 -4.59
N LEU A 39 -13.43 10.81 -4.43
CA LEU A 39 -13.87 12.17 -4.72
C LEU A 39 -14.14 12.37 -6.22
N VAL A 40 -13.27 11.88 -7.10
CA VAL A 40 -13.52 11.93 -8.56
C VAL A 40 -14.83 11.24 -8.92
N TYR A 41 -15.11 10.08 -8.32
CA TYR A 41 -16.39 9.39 -8.51
C TYR A 41 -17.56 10.24 -7.99
N LEU A 42 -17.48 10.76 -6.77
CA LEU A 42 -18.56 11.58 -6.19
C LEU A 42 -18.84 12.85 -7.01
N HIS A 43 -17.81 13.58 -7.40
CA HIS A 43 -17.96 14.80 -8.18
C HIS A 43 -18.58 14.54 -9.54
N ARG A 44 -18.31 13.39 -10.16
CA ARG A 44 -18.89 13.01 -11.45
C ARG A 44 -20.35 12.62 -11.32
N ASP A 45 -20.69 11.74 -10.37
CA ASP A 45 -21.98 11.08 -10.30
C ASP A 45 -22.94 11.73 -9.27
N TYR A 46 -22.39 12.43 -8.28
CA TYR A 46 -23.13 13.05 -7.18
C TYR A 46 -22.59 14.45 -6.84
N PRO A 47 -22.58 15.41 -7.80
CA PRO A 47 -21.97 16.73 -7.59
C PRO A 47 -22.61 17.54 -6.48
N GLN A 48 -23.84 17.17 -6.05
CA GLN A 48 -24.55 17.82 -4.94
C GLN A 48 -24.03 17.40 -3.55
N VAL A 49 -23.18 16.39 -3.46
CA VAL A 49 -22.63 15.89 -2.19
C VAL A 49 -21.37 16.68 -1.84
N HIS A 50 -21.54 17.73 -1.05
CA HIS A 50 -20.46 18.62 -0.62
C HIS A 50 -20.08 18.48 0.85
N ARG A 51 -20.81 17.67 1.64
CA ARG A 51 -20.63 17.53 3.09
C ARG A 51 -20.62 16.08 3.50
N LEU A 52 -19.83 15.73 4.51
CA LEU A 52 -19.79 14.39 5.11
C LEU A 52 -21.18 13.89 5.52
N ALA A 53 -21.99 14.74 6.14
CA ALA A 53 -23.34 14.40 6.58
C ALA A 53 -24.31 14.04 5.43
N GLN A 54 -23.99 14.36 4.18
CA GLN A 54 -24.77 14.00 3.00
C GLN A 54 -24.40 12.62 2.45
N LEU A 55 -23.26 12.04 2.86
CA LEU A 55 -22.88 10.69 2.45
C LEU A 55 -23.95 9.69 2.94
N ARG A 56 -24.36 8.83 2.05
CA ARG A 56 -25.27 7.72 2.32
C ARG A 56 -24.65 6.41 1.84
N ARG A 57 -24.98 5.32 2.50
CA ARG A 57 -24.59 4.00 2.05
C ARG A 57 -25.06 3.75 0.61
N ASP A 58 -26.36 3.92 0.38
CA ASP A 58 -26.95 3.94 -0.95
C ASP A 58 -27.42 5.38 -1.24
N PRO A 59 -27.08 5.97 -2.38
CA PRO A 59 -26.38 5.36 -3.52
C PRO A 59 -24.84 5.54 -3.50
N HIS A 60 -24.27 6.37 -2.61
CA HIS A 60 -22.91 6.89 -2.76
C HIS A 60 -21.83 5.79 -2.58
N ILE A 61 -21.92 5.02 -1.49
CA ILE A 61 -20.90 3.99 -1.18
C ILE A 61 -21.10 2.74 -2.06
N LEU A 62 -22.35 2.25 -2.17
CA LEU A 62 -22.63 1.08 -3.00
C LEU A 62 -22.41 1.38 -4.49
N GLY A 63 -22.71 2.58 -4.95
CA GLY A 63 -22.40 3.04 -6.30
C GLY A 63 -20.87 3.08 -6.56
N TRP A 64 -20.08 3.53 -5.57
CA TRP A 64 -18.62 3.48 -5.67
C TRP A 64 -18.10 2.05 -5.78
N PHE A 65 -18.69 1.09 -5.06
CA PHE A 65 -18.31 -0.33 -5.19
C PHE A 65 -18.56 -0.84 -6.61
N ARG A 66 -19.73 -0.53 -7.21
CA ARG A 66 -20.02 -0.83 -8.61
C ARG A 66 -18.97 -0.20 -9.53
N TYR A 67 -18.71 1.09 -9.37
CA TYR A 67 -17.69 1.80 -10.12
C TYR A 67 -16.32 1.10 -10.08
N LEU A 68 -15.89 0.62 -8.91
CA LEU A 68 -14.64 -0.12 -8.77
C LEU A 68 -14.67 -1.49 -9.48
N CYS A 69 -15.84 -2.13 -9.58
CA CYS A 69 -16.02 -3.40 -10.29
C CYS A 69 -16.02 -3.23 -11.82
N GLU A 70 -16.65 -2.16 -12.30
CA GLU A 70 -16.89 -1.91 -13.73
C GLU A 70 -15.72 -1.19 -14.42
N LYS A 71 -14.74 -0.72 -13.66
CA LYS A 71 -13.59 -0.02 -14.20
C LYS A 71 -12.79 -0.88 -15.19
N GLN A 72 -12.35 -0.25 -16.28
CA GLN A 72 -11.47 -0.88 -17.26
C GLN A 72 -10.05 -0.28 -17.18
N PRO A 73 -9.01 -1.11 -17.02
CA PRO A 73 -9.04 -2.55 -16.74
C PRO A 73 -9.63 -2.85 -15.36
N PRO A 74 -10.18 -4.08 -15.13
CA PRO A 74 -10.85 -4.45 -13.89
C PRO A 74 -9.89 -4.43 -12.70
N ILE A 75 -10.36 -3.86 -11.58
CA ILE A 75 -9.57 -3.81 -10.34
C ILE A 75 -9.67 -5.16 -9.63
N ARG A 76 -8.53 -5.77 -9.34
CA ARG A 76 -8.45 -7.06 -8.61
C ARG A 76 -9.10 -6.96 -7.23
N ASN A 77 -9.66 -8.08 -6.73
CA ASN A 77 -10.31 -8.15 -5.41
C ASN A 77 -9.43 -7.62 -4.28
N GLY A 78 -8.16 -8.00 -4.19
CA GLY A 78 -7.25 -7.51 -3.17
C GLY A 78 -7.08 -5.98 -3.18
N SER A 79 -7.05 -5.36 -4.37
CA SER A 79 -6.98 -3.89 -4.50
C SER A 79 -8.31 -3.22 -4.13
N ARG A 80 -9.46 -3.86 -4.42
CA ARG A 80 -10.79 -3.40 -3.97
C ARG A 80 -10.89 -3.46 -2.46
N ILE A 81 -10.55 -4.60 -1.84
CA ILE A 81 -10.50 -4.78 -0.39
C ILE A 81 -9.64 -3.68 0.26
N SER A 82 -8.42 -3.47 -0.26
CA SER A 82 -7.51 -2.44 0.25
C SER A 82 -8.12 -1.03 0.18
N SER A 83 -8.82 -0.71 -0.91
CA SER A 83 -9.50 0.58 -1.07
C SER A 83 -10.65 0.76 -0.09
N LEU A 84 -11.46 -0.28 0.10
CA LEU A 84 -12.58 -0.29 1.06
C LEU A 84 -12.10 -0.15 2.50
N LEU A 85 -11.03 -0.87 2.88
CA LEU A 85 -10.43 -0.78 4.22
C LEU A 85 -9.88 0.62 4.49
N CYS A 86 -9.18 1.23 3.54
CA CYS A 86 -8.68 2.59 3.67
C CYS A 86 -9.83 3.59 3.88
N LEU A 87 -10.86 3.54 3.02
CA LEU A 87 -11.99 4.46 3.13
C LEU A 87 -12.78 4.24 4.42
N ARG A 88 -13.06 2.99 4.79
CA ARG A 88 -13.77 2.64 6.04
C ARG A 88 -13.03 3.17 7.26
N ARG A 89 -11.72 2.96 7.34
CA ARG A 89 -10.90 3.45 8.46
C ARG A 89 -10.98 4.97 8.53
N LEU A 90 -10.78 5.65 7.41
CA LEU A 90 -10.82 7.11 7.34
C LEU A 90 -12.19 7.68 7.78
N LEU A 91 -13.28 7.09 7.32
CA LEU A 91 -14.63 7.51 7.73
C LEU A 91 -14.89 7.26 9.22
N ASN A 92 -14.41 6.14 9.76
CA ASN A 92 -14.52 5.83 11.19
C ASN A 92 -13.68 6.80 12.05
N ASP A 93 -12.46 7.13 11.61
CA ASP A 93 -11.60 8.09 12.30
C ASP A 93 -12.25 9.50 12.32
N LEU A 94 -12.93 9.90 11.23
CA LEU A 94 -13.67 11.16 11.18
C LEU A 94 -14.87 11.17 12.15
N VAL A 95 -15.58 10.05 12.29
CA VAL A 95 -16.64 9.91 13.30
C VAL A 95 -16.06 10.04 14.71
N ALA A 96 -14.95 9.35 14.99
CA ALA A 96 -14.25 9.45 16.27
C ALA A 96 -13.78 10.87 16.59
N ASN A 97 -13.49 11.68 15.57
CA ASN A 97 -13.12 13.09 15.69
C ASN A 97 -14.36 14.03 15.74
N GLY A 98 -15.57 13.50 15.91
CA GLY A 98 -16.80 14.28 16.11
C GLY A 98 -17.51 14.73 14.83
N HIS A 99 -17.11 14.25 13.65
CA HIS A 99 -17.84 14.51 12.43
C HIS A 99 -19.11 13.68 12.35
N VAL A 100 -20.20 14.32 11.88
CA VAL A 100 -21.49 13.65 11.71
C VAL A 100 -21.53 12.88 10.40
N LEU A 101 -21.60 11.55 10.48
CA LEU A 101 -21.82 10.65 9.35
C LEU A 101 -22.94 9.65 9.66
N GLN A 102 -23.53 9.09 8.62
CA GLN A 102 -24.39 7.93 8.76
C GLN A 102 -23.54 6.74 9.27
N PRO A 103 -24.01 5.99 10.28
CA PRO A 103 -23.30 4.79 10.73
C PRO A 103 -23.29 3.72 9.64
N ASP A 104 -22.30 2.82 9.73
CA ASP A 104 -22.20 1.61 8.90
C ASP A 104 -22.25 1.84 7.39
N LEU A 105 -21.60 2.92 6.93
CA LEU A 105 -21.48 3.22 5.50
C LEU A 105 -20.78 2.09 4.74
N ILE A 106 -19.76 1.46 5.33
CA ILE A 106 -19.02 0.31 4.78
C ILE A 106 -19.06 -0.82 5.80
N ARG A 107 -19.73 -1.92 5.47
CA ARG A 107 -19.96 -3.06 6.33
C ARG A 107 -18.99 -4.18 6.01
N ARG A 108 -18.96 -5.20 6.87
CA ARG A 108 -18.10 -6.37 6.69
C ARG A 108 -18.48 -7.19 5.44
N GLU A 109 -19.77 -7.32 5.18
CA GLU A 109 -20.32 -8.04 4.03
C GLU A 109 -20.06 -7.36 2.68
N ASP A 110 -19.60 -6.11 2.67
CA ASP A 110 -19.27 -5.37 1.44
C ASP A 110 -17.91 -5.78 0.83
N PHE A 111 -17.11 -6.52 1.58
CA PHE A 111 -15.79 -6.91 1.12
C PHE A 111 -15.89 -8.12 0.18
N PRO A 112 -15.33 -8.02 -1.04
CA PRO A 112 -15.29 -9.16 -1.94
C PRO A 112 -14.42 -10.29 -1.33
N PRO A 113 -14.61 -11.55 -1.78
CA PRO A 113 -13.76 -12.64 -1.35
C PRO A 113 -12.31 -12.35 -1.73
N GLU A 114 -11.39 -12.71 -0.83
CA GLU A 114 -9.96 -12.57 -1.07
C GLU A 114 -9.47 -13.72 -1.96
N ASP A 115 -8.93 -13.36 -3.12
CA ASP A 115 -8.32 -14.35 -4.01
C ASP A 115 -6.99 -14.80 -3.39
N ARG A 116 -6.92 -16.04 -2.98
CA ARG A 116 -5.68 -16.64 -2.45
C ARG A 116 -4.97 -17.39 -3.57
N TYR A 117 -3.90 -16.81 -4.08
CA TYR A 117 -3.04 -17.48 -5.04
C TYR A 117 -1.90 -18.18 -4.31
N LEU A 118 -1.67 -19.45 -4.64
CA LEU A 118 -0.45 -20.11 -4.22
C LEU A 118 0.74 -19.50 -4.97
N PRO A 119 1.81 -19.13 -4.27
CA PRO A 119 3.03 -18.71 -4.93
C PRO A 119 3.52 -19.84 -5.85
N ARG A 120 3.76 -19.52 -7.11
CA ARG A 120 4.42 -20.46 -8.03
C ARG A 120 5.93 -20.37 -7.79
N ALA A 121 6.48 -21.35 -7.12
CA ALA A 121 7.91 -21.49 -7.01
C ALA A 121 8.49 -21.87 -8.39
N LEU A 122 9.70 -21.38 -8.67
CA LEU A 122 10.46 -21.85 -9.82
C LEU A 122 10.87 -23.31 -9.59
N SER A 123 10.83 -24.13 -10.64
CA SER A 123 11.49 -25.42 -10.62
C SER A 123 13.01 -25.25 -10.50
N GLN A 124 13.72 -26.28 -10.07
CA GLN A 124 15.18 -26.23 -9.95
C GLN A 124 15.85 -25.88 -11.30
N GLN A 125 15.31 -26.39 -12.41
CA GLN A 125 15.81 -26.10 -13.74
C GLN A 125 15.59 -24.63 -14.13
N GLU A 126 14.39 -24.10 -13.93
CA GLU A 126 14.05 -22.68 -14.21
C GLU A 126 14.94 -21.75 -13.37
N ASP A 127 15.15 -22.09 -12.10
CA ASP A 127 15.98 -21.34 -11.19
C ASP A 127 17.46 -21.33 -11.60
N SER A 128 18.00 -22.48 -11.97
CA SER A 128 19.39 -22.59 -12.45
C SER A 128 19.61 -21.80 -13.74
N SER A 129 18.66 -21.90 -14.69
CA SER A 129 18.71 -21.15 -15.95
C SER A 129 18.65 -19.64 -15.71
N LEU A 130 17.77 -19.20 -14.80
CA LEU A 130 17.67 -17.79 -14.41
C LEU A 130 18.98 -17.27 -13.81
N GLN A 131 19.59 -18.03 -12.89
CA GLN A 131 20.86 -17.64 -12.28
C GLN A 131 21.99 -17.54 -13.31
N GLN A 132 22.07 -18.50 -14.21
CA GLN A 132 23.08 -18.50 -15.27
C GLN A 132 22.94 -17.27 -16.16
N GLU A 133 21.71 -16.93 -16.55
CA GLU A 133 21.43 -15.78 -17.40
C GLU A 133 21.73 -14.45 -16.66
N LEU A 134 21.35 -14.32 -15.39
CA LEU A 134 21.64 -13.13 -14.60
C LEU A 134 23.15 -12.89 -14.46
N ARG A 135 23.94 -13.97 -14.25
CA ARG A 135 25.41 -13.88 -14.22
C ARG A 135 26.02 -13.53 -15.58
N ARG A 136 25.40 -14.01 -16.67
CA ARG A 136 25.85 -13.71 -18.04
C ARG A 136 25.63 -12.25 -18.42
N ILE A 137 24.47 -11.68 -17.99
CA ILE A 137 24.11 -10.28 -18.28
C ILE A 137 25.00 -9.31 -17.48
N ASP A 138 25.30 -9.62 -16.24
CA ASP A 138 26.18 -8.86 -15.32
C ASP A 138 25.89 -7.35 -15.27
N THR A 139 24.61 -6.97 -15.29
CA THR A 139 24.18 -5.59 -15.07
C THR A 139 23.90 -5.34 -13.58
N LEU A 140 23.78 -4.08 -13.19
CA LEU A 140 23.41 -3.70 -11.82
C LEU A 140 22.11 -4.36 -11.38
N GLU A 141 21.10 -4.39 -12.25
CA GLU A 141 19.79 -4.99 -11.98
C GLU A 141 19.90 -6.52 -11.82
N ALA A 142 20.70 -7.17 -12.69
CA ALA A 142 20.93 -8.61 -12.59
C ALA A 142 21.62 -8.97 -11.28
N ASN A 143 22.66 -8.22 -10.90
CA ASN A 143 23.40 -8.40 -9.67
C ASN A 143 22.54 -8.11 -8.43
N ALA A 144 21.65 -7.10 -8.47
CA ALA A 144 20.69 -6.84 -7.42
C ALA A 144 19.71 -8.00 -7.23
N ILE A 145 19.23 -8.64 -8.32
CA ILE A 145 18.36 -9.82 -8.23
C ILE A 145 19.11 -11.01 -7.65
N LEU A 146 20.36 -11.24 -8.05
CA LEU A 146 21.21 -12.31 -7.47
C LEU A 146 21.42 -12.08 -5.97
N LEU A 147 21.69 -10.86 -5.56
CA LEU A 147 21.86 -10.48 -4.16
C LEU A 147 20.57 -10.69 -3.35
N ILE A 148 19.43 -10.22 -3.85
CA ILE A 148 18.09 -10.42 -3.25
C ILE A 148 17.85 -11.92 -3.02
N ARG A 149 18.17 -12.73 -4.02
CA ARG A 149 18.00 -14.17 -3.96
C ARG A 149 18.93 -14.84 -2.94
N ALA A 150 20.20 -14.47 -2.93
CA ALA A 150 21.22 -15.07 -2.05
C ALA A 150 20.92 -14.83 -0.56
N ILE A 151 20.50 -13.63 -0.20
CA ILE A 151 20.31 -13.23 1.20
C ILE A 151 18.84 -13.05 1.63
N GLY A 152 17.89 -13.34 0.76
CA GLY A 152 16.46 -13.32 1.09
C GLY A 152 15.95 -11.94 1.48
N MET A 153 16.53 -10.86 0.94
CA MET A 153 16.06 -9.51 1.21
C MET A 153 14.87 -9.15 0.32
N ARG A 154 14.10 -8.13 0.73
CA ARG A 154 13.05 -7.55 -0.11
C ARG A 154 13.64 -6.56 -1.09
N ILE A 155 12.98 -6.37 -2.23
CA ILE A 155 13.42 -5.41 -3.25
C ILE A 155 13.61 -3.99 -2.68
N GLY A 156 12.71 -3.53 -1.79
CA GLY A 156 12.86 -2.24 -1.13
C GLY A 156 14.08 -2.18 -0.20
N GLU A 157 14.41 -3.26 0.48
CA GLU A 157 15.62 -3.36 1.31
C GLU A 157 16.89 -3.33 0.44
N CYS A 158 16.84 -3.91 -0.75
CA CYS A 158 17.94 -3.86 -1.70
C CYS A 158 18.17 -2.44 -2.27
N VAL A 159 17.09 -1.74 -2.61
CA VAL A 159 17.17 -0.35 -3.10
C VAL A 159 17.73 0.60 -2.05
N ASP A 160 17.35 0.39 -0.79
CA ASP A 160 17.80 1.22 0.35
C ASP A 160 19.13 0.73 0.97
N LEU A 161 19.80 -0.26 0.34
CA LEU A 161 21.03 -0.84 0.88
C LEU A 161 22.17 0.19 0.80
N PRO A 162 22.83 0.55 1.91
CA PRO A 162 23.93 1.48 1.90
C PRO A 162 25.20 0.85 1.29
N LEU A 163 26.06 1.65 0.69
CA LEU A 163 27.31 1.18 0.07
C LEU A 163 28.24 0.47 1.07
N ASN A 164 28.19 0.80 2.35
CA ASN A 164 28.95 0.18 3.43
C ASN A 164 28.18 -0.93 4.16
N CYS A 165 27.25 -1.59 3.46
CA CYS A 165 26.43 -2.65 4.03
C CYS A 165 27.24 -3.92 4.37
N LEU A 166 28.38 -4.15 3.71
CA LEU A 166 29.25 -5.27 4.00
C LEU A 166 30.09 -4.97 5.23
N ARG A 167 29.98 -5.82 6.25
CA ARG A 167 30.66 -5.63 7.54
C ARG A 167 31.40 -6.90 7.93
N GLU A 168 32.64 -6.74 8.35
CA GLU A 168 33.38 -7.79 9.01
C GLU A 168 32.88 -7.94 10.44
N ILE A 169 32.37 -9.12 10.78
CA ILE A 169 31.82 -9.42 12.12
C ILE A 169 32.93 -9.96 13.04
N VAL A 170 33.72 -10.87 12.48
CA VAL A 170 34.91 -11.43 13.12
C VAL A 170 35.93 -11.53 11.99
N LYS A 171 37.22 -11.65 12.32
CA LYS A 171 38.30 -11.78 11.33
C LYS A 171 37.92 -12.81 10.25
N ASP A 172 37.93 -12.37 9.00
CA ASP A 172 37.59 -13.16 7.80
C ASP A 172 36.13 -13.63 7.71
N GLN A 173 35.24 -13.16 8.58
CA GLN A 173 33.79 -13.45 8.52
C GLN A 173 33.02 -12.18 8.21
N TRP A 174 32.37 -12.19 7.08
CA TRP A 174 31.60 -11.04 6.57
C TRP A 174 30.11 -11.25 6.66
N ALA A 175 29.38 -10.19 6.84
CA ALA A 175 27.91 -10.19 6.77
C ALA A 175 27.39 -8.94 6.06
N VAL A 176 26.25 -9.09 5.42
CA VAL A 176 25.50 -7.97 4.85
C VAL A 176 24.57 -7.41 5.92
N HIS A 177 24.77 -6.15 6.27
CA HIS A 177 23.87 -5.42 7.15
C HIS A 177 22.68 -4.87 6.34
N ILE A 178 21.50 -5.41 6.61
CA ILE A 178 20.25 -4.96 6.03
C ILE A 178 19.60 -3.96 7.00
N PRO A 179 19.44 -2.70 6.61
CA PRO A 179 18.92 -1.65 7.49
C PRO A 179 17.44 -1.87 7.83
N ILE A 180 16.92 -1.09 8.77
CA ILE A 180 15.54 -1.17 9.23
C ILE A 180 14.56 -1.06 8.07
N GLY A 181 13.90 -2.16 7.75
CA GLY A 181 12.93 -2.28 6.68
C GLY A 181 11.48 -2.15 7.15
N LYS A 182 10.55 -2.69 6.35
CA LYS A 182 9.10 -2.65 6.58
C LYS A 182 8.67 -3.22 7.94
N MET A 183 9.43 -4.16 8.51
CA MET A 183 9.12 -4.83 9.79
C MET A 183 9.76 -4.15 11.00
N HIS A 184 10.33 -2.93 10.84
CA HIS A 184 11.04 -2.20 11.90
C HIS A 184 12.19 -3.00 12.54
N SER A 185 12.80 -3.89 11.80
CA SER A 185 13.96 -4.67 12.22
C SER A 185 15.09 -4.52 11.22
N GLU A 186 16.31 -4.41 11.72
CA GLU A 186 17.55 -4.61 10.96
C GLU A 186 18.06 -6.02 11.19
N ARG A 187 18.89 -6.52 10.28
CA ARG A 187 19.49 -7.84 10.41
C ARG A 187 20.85 -7.92 9.74
N LEU A 188 21.68 -8.77 10.26
CA LEU A 188 22.93 -9.19 9.63
C LEU A 188 22.72 -10.57 8.98
N VAL A 189 23.07 -10.69 7.73
CA VAL A 189 23.01 -11.95 6.98
C VAL A 189 24.45 -12.35 6.64
N PRO A 190 24.95 -13.51 7.11
CA PRO A 190 26.30 -13.96 6.77
C PRO A 190 26.50 -13.99 5.26
N ALA A 191 27.63 -13.48 4.81
CA ALA A 191 28.10 -13.59 3.45
C ALA A 191 29.08 -14.78 3.41
N ASP A 192 28.50 -15.99 3.33
CA ASP A 192 29.31 -17.20 3.20
C ASP A 192 30.01 -17.18 1.84
N SER A 193 31.27 -17.60 1.88
CA SER A 193 32.16 -17.76 0.73
C SER A 193 31.76 -18.93 -0.17
#